data_375751b23536248c3457ef9f82cd4de0
#
_entry.id   375751b23536248c3457ef9f82cd4de0
#
_cell.length_a   1.000
_cell.length_b   1.000
_cell.length_c   1.000
_cell.angle_alpha   90.00
_cell.angle_beta   90.00
_cell.angle_gamma   90.00
#
_symmetry.space_group_name_H-M   'P 1'
#
loop_
_entity.id
_entity.type
_entity.pdbx_description
1 polymer ?
#
loop_
_entity_poly.entity_id
_entity_poly.type
_entity_poly.pdbx_seq_one_letter_code
_entity_poly.pdbx_strand_id
1 'polypeptide(L)'
;ADDLLDFLDGHGIAKAHLLGFSDGGNIALTFALRHPKRVEKLVLNGANIDPSGVRRSVQAPIEIGYAMARRFAARSEKARANAEMLGLMVNEPHIAPEELKKLDLPVLVIAGTKDMIRREHTELIARSLPRAQLVFLKGDHFIANREPEAFNRAVSAFLAAP
;
A
#
# COMPACT_ATOMS: atom_id res chain seq x y z
N ALA A 1 -9.88 -2.02 -6.09
CA ALA A 1 -10.62 -2.10 -4.82
C ALA A 1 -11.94 -2.85 -5.01
N ASP A 2 -12.63 -2.64 -6.14
CA ASP A 2 -13.94 -3.24 -6.39
C ASP A 2 -13.86 -4.76 -6.57
N ASP A 3 -12.84 -5.26 -7.29
CA ASP A 3 -12.57 -6.70 -7.41
C ASP A 3 -12.38 -7.41 -6.05
N LEU A 4 -11.82 -6.69 -5.05
CA LEU A 4 -11.69 -7.23 -3.70
C LEU A 4 -13.06 -7.33 -3.01
N LEU A 5 -13.96 -6.38 -3.26
CA LEU A 5 -15.33 -6.46 -2.76
C LEU A 5 -16.06 -7.66 -3.35
N ASP A 6 -15.99 -7.80 -4.68
CA ASP A 6 -16.61 -8.92 -5.40
C ASP A 6 -16.07 -10.27 -4.93
N PHE A 7 -14.75 -10.35 -4.66
CA PHE A 7 -14.13 -11.53 -4.10
C PHE A 7 -14.68 -11.88 -2.71
N LEU A 8 -14.76 -10.90 -1.81
CA LEU A 8 -15.28 -11.12 -0.45
C LEU A 8 -16.76 -11.54 -0.49
N ASP A 9 -17.57 -10.90 -1.34
CA ASP A 9 -18.98 -11.20 -1.50
C ASP A 9 -19.20 -12.58 -2.11
N GLY A 10 -18.46 -12.92 -3.16
CA GLY A 10 -18.51 -14.22 -3.82
C GLY A 10 -18.14 -15.40 -2.90
N HIS A 11 -17.36 -15.13 -1.82
CA HIS A 11 -16.96 -16.14 -0.83
C HIS A 11 -17.74 -16.05 0.48
N GLY A 12 -18.74 -15.17 0.57
CA GLY A 12 -19.55 -14.98 1.79
C GLY A 12 -18.76 -14.40 2.98
N ILE A 13 -17.64 -13.71 2.70
CA ILE A 13 -16.78 -13.11 3.75
C ILE A 13 -17.32 -11.73 4.09
N ALA A 14 -18.01 -11.61 5.21
CA ALA A 14 -18.61 -10.34 5.64
C ALA A 14 -17.55 -9.30 6.03
N LYS A 15 -16.44 -9.73 6.65
CA LYS A 15 -15.38 -8.86 7.15
C LYS A 15 -14.05 -9.61 7.23
N ALA A 16 -12.93 -8.93 6.97
CA ALA A 16 -11.61 -9.55 6.97
C ALA A 16 -10.52 -8.63 7.54
N HIS A 17 -9.43 -9.22 8.02
CA HIS A 17 -8.16 -8.52 8.15
C HIS A 17 -7.51 -8.40 6.77
N LEU A 18 -6.99 -7.23 6.45
CA LEU A 18 -6.27 -7.00 5.19
C LEU A 18 -4.81 -6.71 5.48
N LEU A 19 -3.92 -7.38 4.77
CA LEU A 19 -2.51 -7.08 4.73
C LEU A 19 -2.12 -6.78 3.29
N GLY A 20 -1.65 -5.57 3.03
CA GLY A 20 -1.20 -5.15 1.72
C GLY A 20 0.27 -4.75 1.71
N PHE A 21 1.01 -5.21 0.69
CA PHE A 21 2.39 -4.84 0.44
C PHE A 21 2.48 -3.91 -0.77
N SER A 22 3.22 -2.79 -0.63
CA SER A 22 3.44 -1.81 -1.71
C SER A 22 2.10 -1.37 -2.33
N ASP A 23 1.88 -1.53 -3.63
CA ASP A 23 0.60 -1.25 -4.30
C ASP A 23 -0.58 -2.03 -3.71
N GLY A 24 -0.34 -3.26 -3.23
CA GLY A 24 -1.35 -4.01 -2.47
C GLY A 24 -1.77 -3.31 -1.18
N GLY A 25 -0.85 -2.57 -0.54
CA GLY A 25 -1.15 -1.69 0.60
C GLY A 25 -2.00 -0.49 0.19
N ASN A 26 -1.70 0.12 -0.95
CA ASN A 26 -2.48 1.23 -1.51
C ASN A 26 -3.91 0.79 -1.85
N ILE A 27 -4.06 -0.40 -2.45
CA ILE A 27 -5.36 -1.01 -2.77
C ILE A 27 -6.14 -1.32 -1.48
N ALA A 28 -5.48 -1.92 -0.48
CA ALA A 28 -6.11 -2.27 0.80
C ALA A 28 -6.57 -1.01 1.57
N LEU A 29 -5.78 0.06 1.55
CA LEU A 29 -6.14 1.35 2.13
C LEU A 29 -7.32 1.99 1.40
N THR A 30 -7.29 2.02 0.06
CA THR A 30 -8.39 2.51 -0.76
C THR A 30 -9.67 1.73 -0.50
N PHE A 31 -9.57 0.40 -0.41
CA PHE A 31 -10.69 -0.46 -0.07
C PHE A 31 -11.25 -0.13 1.32
N ALA A 32 -10.39 0.01 2.33
CA ALA A 32 -10.81 0.33 3.69
C ALA A 32 -11.51 1.70 3.79
N LEU A 33 -11.05 2.71 3.01
CA LEU A 33 -11.69 4.03 2.94
C LEU A 33 -13.09 3.95 2.31
N ARG A 34 -13.29 3.13 1.28
CA ARG A 34 -14.58 2.95 0.61
C ARG A 34 -15.52 2.02 1.36
N HIS A 35 -14.99 0.99 1.99
CA HIS A 35 -15.74 -0.10 2.61
C HIS A 35 -15.27 -0.37 4.05
N PRO A 36 -15.27 0.62 4.98
CA PRO A 36 -14.67 0.48 6.32
C PRO A 36 -15.31 -0.63 7.14
N LYS A 37 -16.59 -0.93 6.91
CA LYS A 37 -17.32 -2.01 7.60
C LYS A 37 -16.89 -3.42 7.19
N ARG A 38 -16.15 -3.54 6.08
CA ARG A 38 -15.65 -4.81 5.54
C ARG A 38 -14.24 -5.16 6.04
N VAL A 39 -13.59 -4.24 6.77
CA VAL A 39 -12.22 -4.41 7.27
C VAL A 39 -12.20 -4.41 8.79
N GLU A 40 -11.61 -5.46 9.38
CA GLU A 40 -11.43 -5.53 10.84
C GLU A 40 -10.16 -4.83 11.29
N LYS A 41 -9.03 -5.21 10.68
CA LYS A 41 -7.71 -4.60 10.90
C LYS A 41 -7.00 -4.47 9.57
N LEU A 42 -6.16 -3.47 9.45
CA LEU A 42 -5.41 -3.18 8.22
C LEU A 42 -3.92 -3.17 8.52
N VAL A 43 -3.14 -3.89 7.72
CA VAL A 43 -1.68 -3.85 7.76
C VAL A 43 -1.17 -3.28 6.44
N LEU A 44 -0.45 -2.16 6.52
CA LEU A 44 0.13 -1.45 5.38
C LEU A 44 1.66 -1.63 5.42
N ASN A 45 2.18 -2.50 4.57
CA ASN A 45 3.62 -2.70 4.43
C ASN A 45 4.18 -1.95 3.23
N GLY A 46 4.93 -0.88 3.47
CA GLY A 46 5.56 -0.09 2.43
C GLY A 46 4.57 0.61 1.48
N ALA A 47 3.39 0.99 1.99
CA ALA A 47 2.38 1.71 1.21
C ALA A 47 2.71 3.20 1.08
N ASN A 48 2.15 3.83 0.03
CA ASN A 48 2.16 5.28 -0.14
C ASN A 48 0.75 5.79 -0.45
N ILE A 49 0.48 7.05 -0.15
CA ILE A 49 -0.80 7.72 -0.44
C ILE A 49 -0.69 8.70 -1.60
N ASP A 50 0.53 8.94 -2.08
CA ASP A 50 0.84 9.81 -3.20
C ASP A 50 2.17 9.38 -3.84
N PRO A 51 2.35 9.44 -5.16
CA PRO A 51 3.60 9.07 -5.84
C PRO A 51 4.83 9.83 -5.32
N SER A 52 4.66 11.06 -4.83
CA SER A 52 5.74 11.84 -4.21
C SER A 52 6.28 11.21 -2.93
N GLY A 53 5.58 10.24 -2.35
CA GLY A 53 6.04 9.44 -1.21
C GLY A 53 7.22 8.54 -1.54
N VAL A 54 7.41 8.18 -2.79
CA VAL A 54 8.52 7.36 -3.27
C VAL A 54 9.79 8.20 -3.39
N ARG A 55 10.95 7.61 -3.04
CA ARG A 55 12.26 8.27 -3.21
C ARG A 55 12.49 8.61 -4.67
N ARG A 56 12.97 9.82 -4.97
CA ARG A 56 13.20 10.29 -6.34
C ARG A 56 14.14 9.40 -7.14
N SER A 57 15.12 8.77 -6.49
CA SER A 57 16.04 7.82 -7.14
C SER A 57 15.35 6.56 -7.68
N VAL A 58 14.17 6.21 -7.14
CA VAL A 58 13.33 5.10 -7.60
C VAL A 58 12.26 5.60 -8.56
N GLN A 59 11.59 6.69 -8.21
CA GLN A 59 10.47 7.22 -8.99
C GLN A 59 10.88 7.70 -10.39
N ALA A 60 12.01 8.41 -10.51
CA ALA A 60 12.43 8.98 -11.80
C ALA A 60 12.69 7.93 -12.91
N PRO A 61 13.38 6.81 -12.67
CA PRO A 61 13.46 5.73 -13.65
C PRO A 61 12.10 5.16 -14.07
N ILE A 62 11.15 5.06 -13.13
CA ILE A 62 9.78 4.56 -13.41
C ILE A 62 9.05 5.54 -14.32
N GLU A 63 9.13 6.85 -14.05
CA GLU A 63 8.54 7.90 -14.88
C GLU A 63 9.10 7.87 -16.32
N ILE A 64 10.41 7.70 -16.47
CA ILE A 64 11.05 7.54 -17.78
C ILE A 64 10.56 6.28 -18.49
N GLY A 65 10.53 5.15 -17.77
CA GLY A 65 10.02 3.88 -18.29
C GLY A 65 8.56 3.99 -18.73
N TYR A 66 7.73 4.67 -17.96
CA TYR A 66 6.33 4.95 -18.30
C TYR A 66 6.20 5.78 -19.57
N ALA A 67 6.96 6.88 -19.67
CA ALA A 67 6.94 7.73 -20.86
C ALA A 67 7.32 6.96 -22.14
N MET A 68 8.30 6.06 -22.03
CA MET A 68 8.69 5.17 -23.13
C MET A 68 7.62 4.12 -23.43
N ALA A 69 7.10 3.41 -22.41
CA ALA A 69 6.09 2.37 -22.59
C ALA A 69 4.82 2.94 -23.23
N ARG A 70 4.38 4.12 -22.80
CA ARG A 70 3.23 4.84 -23.37
C ARG A 70 3.37 5.11 -24.86
N ARG A 71 4.58 5.46 -25.33
CA ARG A 71 4.85 5.73 -26.74
C ARG A 71 4.67 4.47 -27.62
N PHE A 72 4.86 3.30 -27.04
CA PHE A 72 4.77 2.02 -27.74
C PHE A 72 3.51 1.21 -27.38
N ALA A 73 2.63 1.72 -26.53
CA ALA A 73 1.45 1.01 -26.04
C ALA A 73 0.52 0.51 -27.17
N ALA A 74 0.41 1.25 -28.28
CA ALA A 74 -0.40 0.86 -29.44
C ALA A 74 0.17 -0.32 -30.25
N ARG A 75 1.43 -0.72 -30.03
CA ARG A 75 2.11 -1.74 -30.85
C ARG A 75 1.79 -3.18 -30.49
N SER A 76 1.44 -3.43 -29.24
CA SER A 76 1.10 -4.75 -28.76
C SER A 76 0.34 -4.70 -27.42
N GLU A 77 -0.41 -5.76 -27.10
CA GLU A 77 -1.09 -5.92 -25.82
C GLU A 77 -0.11 -5.89 -24.65
N LYS A 78 1.04 -6.54 -24.77
CA LYS A 78 2.11 -6.52 -23.75
C LYS A 78 2.64 -5.11 -23.50
N ALA A 79 2.84 -4.31 -24.55
CA ALA A 79 3.32 -2.94 -24.41
C ALA A 79 2.26 -2.05 -23.73
N ARG A 80 0.98 -2.27 -24.03
CA ARG A 80 -0.12 -1.59 -23.37
C ARG A 80 -0.19 -1.96 -21.89
N ALA A 81 -0.19 -3.25 -21.54
CA ALA A 81 -0.20 -3.72 -20.16
C ALA A 81 0.97 -3.16 -19.35
N ASN A 82 2.18 -3.11 -19.93
CA ASN A 82 3.33 -2.48 -19.28
C ASN A 82 3.13 -0.98 -19.04
N ALA A 83 2.55 -0.26 -20.00
CA ALA A 83 2.27 1.16 -19.87
C ALA A 83 1.20 1.41 -18.79
N GLU A 84 0.17 0.59 -18.72
CA GLU A 84 -0.87 0.66 -17.70
C GLU A 84 -0.29 0.41 -16.29
N MET A 85 0.50 -0.64 -16.13
CA MET A 85 1.17 -0.98 -14.86
C MET A 85 2.09 0.14 -14.37
N LEU A 86 2.99 0.64 -15.24
CA LEU A 86 3.87 1.75 -14.89
C LEU A 86 3.08 3.04 -14.65
N GLY A 87 1.97 3.22 -15.38
CA GLY A 87 1.07 4.36 -15.20
C GLY A 87 0.43 4.42 -13.82
N LEU A 88 0.06 3.28 -13.25
CA LEU A 88 -0.42 3.23 -11.86
C LEU A 88 0.65 3.70 -10.88
N MET A 89 1.89 3.24 -11.01
CA MET A 89 3.00 3.63 -10.12
C MET A 89 3.38 5.12 -10.23
N VAL A 90 3.11 5.74 -11.38
CA VAL A 90 3.46 7.16 -11.64
C VAL A 90 2.33 8.10 -11.24
N ASN A 91 1.07 7.67 -11.46
CA ASN A 91 -0.09 8.54 -11.37
C ASN A 91 -1.01 8.24 -10.18
N GLU A 92 -0.75 7.16 -9.44
CA GLU A 92 -1.62 6.71 -8.34
C GLU A 92 -0.79 6.27 -7.11
N PRO A 93 -1.38 6.27 -5.92
CA PRO A 93 -2.67 6.87 -5.56
C PRO A 93 -2.56 8.39 -5.30
N HIS A 94 -3.71 9.04 -5.17
CA HIS A 94 -3.84 10.40 -4.64
C HIS A 94 -4.86 10.39 -3.50
N ILE A 95 -4.43 10.03 -2.31
CA ILE A 95 -5.26 9.99 -1.10
C ILE A 95 -4.85 11.17 -0.21
N ALA A 96 -5.78 12.07 0.07
CA ALA A 96 -5.50 13.19 0.97
C ALA A 96 -5.32 12.67 2.42
N PRO A 97 -4.33 13.17 3.17
CA PRO A 97 -4.13 12.77 4.57
C PRO A 97 -5.38 12.96 5.45
N GLU A 98 -6.22 13.94 5.09
CA GLU A 98 -7.48 14.23 5.77
C GLU A 98 -8.52 13.12 5.63
N GLU A 99 -8.47 12.35 4.54
CA GLU A 99 -9.34 11.20 4.34
C GLU A 99 -9.02 10.07 5.29
N LEU A 100 -7.73 9.89 5.62
CA LEU A 100 -7.27 8.87 6.56
C LEU A 100 -7.85 9.07 7.98
N LYS A 101 -8.13 10.32 8.36
CA LYS A 101 -8.74 10.65 9.67
C LYS A 101 -10.14 10.06 9.85
N LYS A 102 -10.81 9.72 8.75
CA LYS A 102 -12.15 9.12 8.76
C LYS A 102 -12.13 7.61 9.02
N LEU A 103 -10.95 7.00 8.95
CA LEU A 103 -10.79 5.55 9.05
C LEU A 103 -10.58 5.14 10.51
N ASP A 104 -11.68 4.91 11.22
CA ASP A 104 -11.67 4.48 12.62
C ASP A 104 -11.61 2.93 12.73
N LEU A 105 -10.47 2.36 12.35
CA LEU A 105 -10.16 0.96 12.58
C LEU A 105 -8.67 0.81 12.93
N PRO A 106 -8.26 -0.30 13.59
CA PRO A 106 -6.85 -0.53 13.89
C PRO A 106 -6.02 -0.69 12.62
N VAL A 107 -4.92 0.07 12.52
CA VAL A 107 -3.99 0.01 11.38
C VAL A 107 -2.56 -0.19 11.87
N LEU A 108 -1.86 -1.18 11.34
CA LEU A 108 -0.42 -1.30 11.46
C LEU A 108 0.23 -0.73 10.20
N VAL A 109 1.01 0.35 10.36
CA VAL A 109 1.88 0.88 9.31
C VAL A 109 3.29 0.35 9.56
N ILE A 110 3.80 -0.48 8.67
CA ILE A 110 5.10 -1.14 8.82
C ILE A 110 5.98 -0.92 7.60
N ALA A 111 7.24 -0.58 7.80
CA ALA A 111 8.19 -0.30 6.71
C ALA A 111 9.63 -0.64 7.10
N GLY A 112 10.49 -0.75 6.10
CA GLY A 112 11.92 -0.89 6.29
C GLY A 112 12.59 0.44 6.67
N THR A 113 13.66 0.40 7.48
CA THR A 113 14.46 1.60 7.80
C THR A 113 15.14 2.21 6.56
N LYS A 114 15.30 1.44 5.49
CA LYS A 114 15.87 1.84 4.20
C LYS A 114 14.87 1.62 3.05
N ASP A 115 13.57 1.77 3.34
CA ASP A 115 12.51 1.61 2.35
C ASP A 115 12.64 2.60 1.19
N MET A 116 12.13 2.24 0.02
CA MET A 116 11.99 3.14 -1.12
C MET A 116 10.90 4.19 -0.90
N ILE A 117 9.93 3.92 -0.02
CA ILE A 117 9.02 4.94 0.48
C ILE A 117 9.78 5.80 1.49
N ARG A 118 9.65 7.13 1.36
CA ARG A 118 10.30 8.05 2.28
C ARG A 118 9.76 7.89 3.69
N ARG A 119 10.65 7.89 4.67
CA ARG A 119 10.29 7.75 6.08
C ARG A 119 9.23 8.74 6.51
N GLU A 120 9.40 9.99 6.12
CA GLU A 120 8.47 11.08 6.45
C GLU A 120 7.07 10.84 5.87
N HIS A 121 6.99 10.14 4.73
CA HIS A 121 5.73 9.77 4.10
C HIS A 121 5.04 8.62 4.84
N THR A 122 5.79 7.60 5.27
CA THR A 122 5.29 6.52 6.12
C THR A 122 4.79 7.06 7.47
N GLU A 123 5.54 8.00 8.06
CA GLU A 123 5.15 8.69 9.30
C GLU A 123 3.91 9.58 9.09
N LEU A 124 3.77 10.22 7.91
CA LEU A 124 2.58 10.97 7.54
C LEU A 124 1.34 10.08 7.53
N ILE A 125 1.42 8.91 6.90
CA ILE A 125 0.31 7.93 6.88
C ILE A 125 -0.07 7.56 8.31
N ALA A 126 0.90 7.15 9.13
CA ALA A 126 0.64 6.71 10.49
C ALA A 126 0.00 7.80 11.36
N ARG A 127 0.52 9.04 11.33
CA ARG A 127 -0.04 10.15 12.14
C ARG A 127 -1.39 10.66 11.65
N SER A 128 -1.77 10.34 10.40
CA SER A 128 -3.06 10.73 9.83
C SER A 128 -4.19 9.73 10.14
N LEU A 129 -3.84 8.54 10.59
CA LEU A 129 -4.78 7.47 10.96
C LEU A 129 -5.05 7.51 12.47
N PRO A 130 -6.31 7.56 12.93
CA PRO A 130 -6.66 7.72 14.36
C PRO A 130 -6.15 6.58 15.25
N ARG A 131 -6.07 5.34 14.72
CA ARG A 131 -5.73 4.14 15.48
C ARG A 131 -4.54 3.41 14.86
N ALA A 132 -3.51 4.16 14.43
CA ALA A 132 -2.32 3.58 13.83
C ALA A 132 -1.27 3.18 14.86
N GLN A 133 -0.64 2.03 14.61
CA GLN A 133 0.66 1.65 15.16
C GLN A 133 1.70 1.77 14.06
N LEU A 134 2.86 2.37 14.36
CA LEU A 134 3.95 2.53 13.41
C LEU A 134 5.14 1.68 13.84
N VAL A 135 5.63 0.84 12.92
CA VAL A 135 6.79 -0.02 13.15
C VAL A 135 7.79 0.13 12.00
N PHE A 136 9.04 0.39 12.35
CA PHE A 136 10.16 0.30 11.41
C PHE A 136 11.04 -0.90 11.74
N LEU A 137 11.22 -1.80 10.77
CA LEU A 137 12.15 -2.92 10.85
C LEU A 137 13.44 -2.60 10.11
N LYS A 138 14.54 -3.20 10.55
CA LYS A 138 15.83 -3.07 9.86
C LYS A 138 15.71 -3.75 8.47
N GLY A 139 15.90 -2.99 7.40
CA GLY A 139 15.82 -3.54 6.04
C GLY A 139 15.30 -2.52 5.05
N ASP A 140 15.07 -3.00 3.83
CA ASP A 140 14.54 -2.23 2.71
C ASP A 140 13.03 -2.45 2.51
N HIS A 141 12.52 -2.19 1.30
CA HIS A 141 11.12 -2.36 0.94
C HIS A 141 10.61 -3.80 1.09
N PHE A 142 11.50 -4.80 1.02
CA PHE A 142 11.17 -6.22 1.06
C PHE A 142 11.35 -6.85 2.46
N ILE A 143 11.06 -6.11 3.52
CA ILE A 143 11.25 -6.54 4.91
C ILE A 143 10.54 -7.86 5.24
N ALA A 144 9.36 -8.11 4.68
CA ALA A 144 8.62 -9.36 4.90
C ALA A 144 9.40 -10.60 4.44
N ASN A 145 10.20 -10.44 3.37
CA ASN A 145 11.03 -11.52 2.83
C ASN A 145 12.42 -11.61 3.49
N ARG A 146 12.98 -10.47 3.88
CA ARG A 146 14.36 -10.39 4.40
C ARG A 146 14.46 -10.55 5.90
N GLU A 147 13.42 -10.12 6.63
CA GLU A 147 13.31 -10.18 8.08
C GLU A 147 11.99 -10.86 8.50
N PRO A 148 11.68 -12.07 7.99
CA PRO A 148 10.37 -12.70 8.13
C PRO A 148 9.97 -12.92 9.60
N GLU A 149 10.91 -13.26 10.47
CA GLU A 149 10.62 -13.47 11.88
C GLU A 149 10.18 -12.17 12.59
N ALA A 150 10.91 -11.06 12.34
CA ALA A 150 10.57 -9.78 12.94
C ALA A 150 9.25 -9.23 12.37
N PHE A 151 9.05 -9.38 11.06
CA PHE A 151 7.82 -8.99 10.38
C PHE A 151 6.62 -9.77 10.91
N ASN A 152 6.71 -11.10 10.92
CA ASN A 152 5.63 -11.97 11.40
C ASN A 152 5.30 -11.73 12.89
N ARG A 153 6.31 -11.50 13.75
CA ARG A 153 6.06 -11.15 15.17
C ARG A 153 5.25 -9.86 15.28
N ALA A 154 5.64 -8.81 14.54
CA ALA A 154 4.94 -7.53 14.57
C ALA A 154 3.49 -7.65 14.08
N VAL A 155 3.28 -8.33 12.94
CA VAL A 155 1.96 -8.52 12.36
C VAL A 155 1.08 -9.40 13.24
N SER A 156 1.60 -10.55 13.72
CA SER A 156 0.83 -11.46 14.58
C SER A 156 0.44 -10.80 15.91
N ALA A 157 1.35 -10.05 16.54
CA ALA A 157 1.05 -9.31 17.76
C ALA A 157 -0.06 -8.27 17.52
N PHE A 158 0.00 -7.54 16.41
CA PHE A 158 -1.03 -6.57 16.05
C PHE A 158 -2.39 -7.24 15.77
N LEU A 159 -2.41 -8.35 15.03
CA LEU A 159 -3.66 -9.05 14.71
C LEU A 159 -4.30 -9.70 15.94
N ALA A 160 -3.49 -10.19 16.87
CA ALA A 160 -3.97 -10.83 18.12
C ALA A 160 -4.43 -9.83 19.19
N ALA A 161 -4.03 -8.57 19.12
CA ALA A 161 -4.51 -7.55 20.06
C ALA A 161 -6.03 -7.37 19.96
N PRO A 162 -6.74 -7.01 21.04
CA PRO A 162 -8.18 -6.77 21.01
C PRO A 162 -8.58 -5.55 20.16
#